data_e8d3512add2fb9aae672aa7b892e5969
#
_entry.id   e8d3512add2fb9aae672aa7b892e5969
#
_cell.length_a   1.000
_cell.length_b   1.000
_cell.length_c   1.000
_cell.angle_alpha   90.00
_cell.angle_beta   90.00
_cell.angle_gamma   90.00
#
_symmetry.space_group_name_H-M   'P 1'
#
loop_
_entity.id
_entity.type
_entity.pdbx_description
1 polymer ?
#
loop_
_entity_poly.entity_id
_entity_poly.type
_entity_poly.pdbx_seq_one_letter_code
_entity_poly.pdbx_strand_id
1 'polypeptide(L)'
;MMGAITALALVLSASADVRPFPPSFHTEEIKTDGATIHVRVGGKGPAVVMLHGFGDTGDMWAPLATVLAKDHTVIVPDLRGMGLSSYPETGYDKKTQAQDIARVMDKLNVQKADLVTHDIGNMVGYALAAQYPDRITRWAVIDAPLPGIGPWDEILKSPLLWHFNFRGPDVDRLVKGRERIYLDRFWNELSANPKAIDEATRRHYAKIYARPGAMHAAFNQFAAFSQDASDNKTFASKGKLTMPILALGAEKSFGAQQAEIMREVGTNVEGGIIANSGHWIMEEQPDATVKAVRDFLEKR
;
A
#
# COMPACT_ATOMS: atom_id res chain seq x y z
N MET A 1 -13.61 -51.27 39.45
CA MET A 1 -13.66 -50.82 38.04
C MET A 1 -13.59 -49.29 38.03
N MET A 2 -12.42 -48.73 37.80
CA MET A 2 -12.23 -47.27 37.68
C MET A 2 -12.24 -46.91 36.20
N GLY A 3 -13.25 -46.16 35.81
CA GLY A 3 -13.37 -45.65 34.45
C GLY A 3 -12.50 -44.41 34.27
N ALA A 4 -11.53 -44.49 33.35
CA ALA A 4 -10.72 -43.37 32.94
C ALA A 4 -11.52 -42.44 32.04
N ILE A 5 -11.73 -41.20 32.46
CA ILE A 5 -12.29 -40.12 31.64
C ILE A 5 -11.13 -39.51 30.83
N THR A 6 -11.10 -39.83 29.56
CA THR A 6 -10.16 -39.21 28.61
C THR A 6 -10.68 -37.81 28.23
N ALA A 7 -10.05 -36.78 28.77
CA ALA A 7 -10.32 -35.41 28.36
C ALA A 7 -9.74 -35.18 26.95
N LEU A 8 -10.62 -35.02 25.97
CA LEU A 8 -10.27 -34.61 24.61
C LEU A 8 -9.96 -33.12 24.63
N ALA A 9 -8.69 -32.78 24.66
CA ALA A 9 -8.24 -31.40 24.49
C ALA A 9 -8.54 -30.93 23.06
N LEU A 10 -9.54 -30.06 22.93
CA LEU A 10 -9.79 -29.35 21.69
C LEU A 10 -8.62 -28.39 21.48
N VAL A 11 -7.67 -28.77 20.64
CA VAL A 11 -6.65 -27.85 20.10
C VAL A 11 -7.39 -26.93 19.13
N LEU A 12 -7.82 -25.77 19.62
CA LEU A 12 -8.19 -24.65 18.77
C LEU A 12 -6.92 -24.28 18.00
N SER A 13 -6.83 -24.73 16.74
CA SER A 13 -5.87 -24.17 15.81
C SER A 13 -6.22 -22.69 15.67
N ALA A 14 -5.42 -21.83 16.31
CA ALA A 14 -5.44 -20.41 15.98
C ALA A 14 -5.23 -20.34 14.47
N SER A 15 -6.25 -19.87 13.72
CA SER A 15 -6.08 -19.53 12.33
C SER A 15 -4.93 -18.53 12.29
N ALA A 16 -3.87 -18.83 11.54
CA ALA A 16 -2.80 -17.88 11.30
C ALA A 16 -3.41 -16.77 10.42
N ASP A 17 -4.04 -15.80 11.08
CA ASP A 17 -4.40 -14.55 10.45
C ASP A 17 -3.12 -13.81 10.08
N VAL A 18 -3.20 -12.94 9.08
CA VAL A 18 -2.16 -11.97 8.72
C VAL A 18 -1.47 -11.46 9.99
N ARG A 19 -0.15 -11.39 9.97
CA ARG A 19 0.67 -11.03 11.14
C ARG A 19 0.04 -9.84 11.88
N PRO A 20 -0.41 -10.01 13.12
CA PRO A 20 -1.09 -8.95 13.83
C PRO A 20 -0.13 -7.80 14.14
N PHE A 21 -0.64 -6.58 14.15
CA PHE A 21 0.10 -5.46 14.72
C PHE A 21 0.38 -5.70 16.20
N PRO A 22 1.49 -5.16 16.75
CA PRO A 22 1.77 -5.26 18.18
C PRO A 22 0.61 -4.74 19.04
N PRO A 23 0.40 -5.26 20.27
CA PRO A 23 -0.66 -4.78 21.16
C PRO A 23 -0.58 -3.30 21.54
N SER A 24 0.57 -2.66 21.29
CA SER A 24 0.75 -1.21 21.46
C SER A 24 0.08 -0.37 20.38
N PHE A 25 -0.43 -0.99 19.30
CA PHE A 25 -1.21 -0.30 18.29
C PHE A 25 -2.67 -0.22 18.69
N HIS A 26 -3.29 0.90 18.38
CA HIS A 26 -4.73 1.10 18.44
C HIS A 26 -5.25 1.52 17.07
N THR A 27 -6.56 1.48 16.90
CA THR A 27 -7.22 1.89 15.65
C THR A 27 -8.05 3.13 15.87
N GLU A 28 -8.11 3.98 14.85
CA GLU A 28 -8.96 5.17 14.80
C GLU A 28 -9.75 5.21 13.50
N GLU A 29 -10.99 5.71 13.57
CA GLU A 29 -11.84 5.99 12.42
C GLU A 29 -11.85 7.50 12.18
N ILE A 30 -11.04 7.96 11.22
CA ILE A 30 -10.84 9.39 10.96
C ILE A 30 -11.71 9.84 9.80
N LYS A 31 -12.64 10.75 10.08
CA LYS A 31 -13.47 11.38 9.05
C LYS A 31 -12.67 12.39 8.26
N THR A 32 -12.71 12.24 6.95
CA THR A 32 -12.13 13.13 5.95
C THR A 32 -13.23 13.69 5.05
N ASP A 33 -12.88 14.38 3.97
CA ASP A 33 -13.86 14.90 3.05
C ASP A 33 -14.45 13.78 2.18
N GLY A 34 -15.66 13.36 2.52
CA GLY A 34 -16.40 12.31 1.82
C GLY A 34 -15.97 10.87 2.14
N ALA A 35 -15.06 10.64 3.09
CA ALA A 35 -14.67 9.28 3.51
C ALA A 35 -14.46 9.18 5.03
N THR A 36 -14.43 7.95 5.52
CA THR A 36 -13.91 7.59 6.85
C THR A 36 -12.73 6.66 6.63
N ILE A 37 -11.57 7.07 7.13
CA ILE A 37 -10.31 6.35 6.98
C ILE A 37 -10.03 5.56 8.24
N HIS A 38 -9.89 4.24 8.09
CA HIS A 38 -9.43 3.35 9.15
C HIS A 38 -7.92 3.47 9.29
N VAL A 39 -7.44 3.77 10.49
CA VAL A 39 -6.02 4.04 10.73
C VAL A 39 -5.52 3.23 11.92
N ARG A 40 -4.40 2.54 11.75
CA ARG A 40 -3.67 1.90 12.84
C ARG A 40 -2.54 2.82 13.28
N VAL A 41 -2.44 3.09 14.58
CA VAL A 41 -1.44 4.00 15.15
C VAL A 41 -0.72 3.32 16.30
N GLY A 42 0.60 3.40 16.33
CA GLY A 42 1.41 2.84 17.42
C GLY A 42 2.81 3.45 17.51
N GLY A 43 3.51 3.13 18.59
CA GLY A 43 4.86 3.63 18.83
C GLY A 43 4.93 5.09 19.31
N LYS A 44 6.15 5.61 19.42
CA LYS A 44 6.45 7.01 19.81
C LYS A 44 7.74 7.46 19.15
N GLY A 45 7.78 8.71 18.69
CA GLY A 45 8.93 9.33 18.04
C GLY A 45 8.53 10.11 16.79
N PRO A 46 9.45 10.38 15.86
CA PRO A 46 9.16 10.95 14.56
C PRO A 46 8.09 10.13 13.85
N ALA A 47 7.17 10.80 13.12
CA ALA A 47 6.08 10.12 12.47
C ALA A 47 6.51 9.45 11.17
N VAL A 48 5.97 8.24 10.91
CA VAL A 48 6.07 7.53 9.63
C VAL A 48 4.65 7.16 9.19
N VAL A 49 4.26 7.56 7.99
CA VAL A 49 2.99 7.18 7.35
C VAL A 49 3.27 6.10 6.33
N MET A 50 2.50 5.00 6.35
CA MET A 50 2.69 3.87 5.46
C MET A 50 1.43 3.63 4.62
N LEU A 51 1.55 3.72 3.28
CA LEU A 51 0.43 3.59 2.35
C LEU A 51 0.56 2.31 1.53
N HIS A 52 -0.44 1.45 1.63
CA HIS A 52 -0.53 0.17 0.92
C HIS A 52 -1.07 0.33 -0.51
N GLY A 53 -1.12 -0.78 -1.25
CA GLY A 53 -1.66 -0.84 -2.60
C GLY A 53 -2.89 -1.72 -2.77
N PHE A 54 -3.18 -2.05 -4.05
CA PHE A 54 -4.25 -2.97 -4.43
C PHE A 54 -3.82 -4.42 -4.16
N GLY A 55 -4.78 -5.25 -3.77
CA GLY A 55 -4.54 -6.66 -3.41
C GLY A 55 -4.09 -6.86 -1.95
N ASP A 56 -3.73 -5.76 -1.30
CA ASP A 56 -3.35 -5.66 0.11
C ASP A 56 -4.28 -4.72 0.88
N THR A 57 -3.93 -4.51 2.13
CA THR A 57 -4.45 -3.45 3.02
C THR A 57 -3.30 -2.94 3.89
N GLY A 58 -3.55 -2.04 4.82
CA GLY A 58 -2.56 -1.63 5.80
C GLY A 58 -1.90 -2.79 6.56
N ASP A 59 -2.53 -3.96 6.58
CA ASP A 59 -2.01 -5.15 7.27
C ASP A 59 -0.67 -5.66 6.70
N MET A 60 -0.37 -5.41 5.41
CA MET A 60 0.93 -5.73 4.81
C MET A 60 2.11 -5.12 5.55
N TRP A 61 1.88 -3.97 6.19
CA TRP A 61 2.92 -3.22 6.88
C TRP A 61 3.26 -3.74 8.28
N ALA A 62 2.55 -4.74 8.82
CA ALA A 62 2.76 -5.22 10.18
C ALA A 62 4.22 -5.59 10.51
N PRO A 63 5.01 -6.23 9.61
CA PRO A 63 6.43 -6.50 9.87
C PRO A 63 7.26 -5.22 10.05
N LEU A 64 7.12 -4.26 9.15
CA LEU A 64 7.85 -2.98 9.21
C LEU A 64 7.35 -2.12 10.37
N ALA A 65 6.05 -2.05 10.59
CA ALA A 65 5.43 -1.32 11.68
C ALA A 65 5.92 -1.81 13.05
N THR A 66 6.06 -3.13 13.22
CA THR A 66 6.60 -3.73 14.46
C THR A 66 8.02 -3.27 14.75
N VAL A 67 8.83 -3.10 13.73
CA VAL A 67 10.22 -2.66 13.88
C VAL A 67 10.28 -1.16 14.16
N LEU A 68 9.57 -0.34 13.38
CA LEU A 68 9.62 1.12 13.48
C LEU A 68 8.91 1.66 14.73
N ALA A 69 7.89 0.98 15.25
CA ALA A 69 7.18 1.42 16.47
C ALA A 69 8.06 1.45 17.74
N LYS A 70 9.28 0.93 17.68
CA LYS A 70 10.24 1.02 18.80
C LYS A 70 10.74 2.43 19.03
N ASP A 71 10.82 3.24 17.97
CA ASP A 71 11.43 4.56 17.98
C ASP A 71 10.72 5.60 17.08
N HIS A 72 9.61 5.21 16.42
CA HIS A 72 8.77 6.08 15.58
C HIS A 72 7.32 6.01 16.00
N THR A 73 6.58 7.07 15.73
CA THR A 73 5.10 7.02 15.68
C THR A 73 4.71 6.52 14.30
N VAL A 74 4.15 5.32 14.26
CA VAL A 74 3.77 4.62 13.01
C VAL A 74 2.29 4.80 12.76
N ILE A 75 1.93 5.26 11.56
CA ILE A 75 0.56 5.57 11.12
C ILE A 75 0.29 4.77 9.85
N VAL A 76 -0.66 3.85 9.92
CA VAL A 76 -0.98 2.93 8.83
C VAL A 76 -2.47 3.06 8.48
N PRO A 77 -2.85 3.97 7.57
CA PRO A 77 -4.21 4.05 7.08
C PRO A 77 -4.50 2.94 6.07
N ASP A 78 -5.73 2.45 6.07
CA ASP A 78 -6.29 1.83 4.88
C ASP A 78 -6.74 2.95 3.94
N LEU A 79 -6.37 2.89 2.66
CA LEU A 79 -6.71 3.94 1.69
C LEU A 79 -8.23 4.00 1.45
N ARG A 80 -8.73 5.17 1.02
CA ARG A 80 -10.13 5.35 0.59
C ARG A 80 -10.57 4.22 -0.32
N GLY A 81 -11.68 3.56 -0.02
CA GLY A 81 -12.23 2.48 -0.81
C GLY A 81 -11.49 1.15 -0.70
N MET A 82 -10.56 1.00 0.23
CA MET A 82 -9.82 -0.24 0.46
C MET A 82 -9.79 -0.59 1.96
N GLY A 83 -9.48 -1.84 2.25
CA GLY A 83 -9.35 -2.33 3.62
C GLY A 83 -10.63 -2.15 4.44
N LEU A 84 -10.48 -1.57 5.62
CA LEU A 84 -11.57 -1.27 6.55
C LEU A 84 -12.08 0.18 6.43
N SER A 85 -11.47 1.00 5.58
CA SER A 85 -11.97 2.34 5.25
C SER A 85 -13.31 2.27 4.54
N SER A 86 -14.05 3.39 4.52
CA SER A 86 -15.34 3.48 3.82
C SER A 86 -15.17 3.42 2.29
N TYR A 87 -16.23 2.98 1.60
CA TYR A 87 -16.31 2.84 0.14
C TYR A 87 -17.26 3.91 -0.45
N PRO A 88 -16.83 5.19 -0.55
CA PRO A 88 -17.66 6.23 -1.12
C PRO A 88 -17.83 6.05 -2.65
N GLU A 89 -18.82 6.73 -3.23
CA GLU A 89 -19.09 6.67 -4.66
C GLU A 89 -18.01 7.36 -5.52
N THR A 90 -17.24 8.30 -4.96
CA THR A 90 -16.31 9.16 -5.69
C THR A 90 -15.03 9.45 -4.91
N GLY A 91 -14.09 10.19 -5.53
CA GLY A 91 -12.86 10.66 -4.90
C GLY A 91 -11.72 9.64 -4.96
N TYR A 92 -11.71 8.79 -5.98
CA TYR A 92 -10.69 7.76 -6.16
C TYR A 92 -9.44 8.23 -6.90
N ASP A 93 -9.43 9.49 -7.38
CA ASP A 93 -8.22 10.13 -7.86
C ASP A 93 -7.22 10.32 -6.71
N LYS A 94 -5.93 10.20 -7.01
CA LYS A 94 -4.88 10.18 -6.00
C LYS A 94 -4.64 11.54 -5.35
N LYS A 95 -5.04 12.61 -6.03
CA LYS A 95 -5.04 13.96 -5.47
C LYS A 95 -6.04 14.09 -4.30
N THR A 96 -7.25 13.58 -4.45
CA THR A 96 -8.26 13.53 -3.38
C THR A 96 -7.83 12.61 -2.25
N GLN A 97 -7.32 11.42 -2.55
CA GLN A 97 -6.83 10.48 -1.52
C GLN A 97 -5.63 11.04 -0.74
N ALA A 98 -4.76 11.81 -1.38
CA ALA A 98 -3.68 12.52 -0.71
C ALA A 98 -4.21 13.55 0.32
N GLN A 99 -5.33 14.19 0.03
CA GLN A 99 -6.01 15.09 0.99
C GLN A 99 -6.58 14.31 2.18
N ASP A 100 -7.07 13.07 1.97
CA ASP A 100 -7.46 12.20 3.09
C ASP A 100 -6.28 11.95 4.02
N ILE A 101 -5.10 11.61 3.46
CA ILE A 101 -3.90 11.36 4.26
C ILE A 101 -3.43 12.63 4.99
N ALA A 102 -3.47 13.78 4.33
CA ALA A 102 -3.18 15.06 4.99
C ALA A 102 -4.12 15.33 6.17
N ARG A 103 -5.42 15.02 6.03
CA ARG A 103 -6.40 15.11 7.12
C ARG A 103 -6.15 14.11 8.23
N VAL A 104 -5.74 12.89 7.91
CA VAL A 104 -5.32 11.90 8.92
C VAL A 104 -4.16 12.46 9.73
N MET A 105 -3.13 12.98 9.08
CA MET A 105 -2.00 13.62 9.76
C MET A 105 -2.44 14.79 10.64
N ASP A 106 -3.35 15.66 10.16
CA ASP A 106 -3.88 16.79 10.94
C ASP A 106 -4.61 16.32 12.20
N LYS A 107 -5.45 15.30 12.10
CA LYS A 107 -6.22 14.74 13.22
C LYS A 107 -5.33 14.11 14.28
N LEU A 108 -4.22 13.54 13.85
CA LEU A 108 -3.20 12.95 14.73
C LEU A 108 -2.17 13.98 15.21
N ASN A 109 -2.34 15.27 14.90
CA ASN A 109 -1.40 16.37 15.23
C ASN A 109 0.01 16.15 14.66
N VAL A 110 0.13 15.48 13.50
CA VAL A 110 1.39 15.22 12.82
C VAL A 110 1.65 16.31 11.78
N GLN A 111 2.60 17.18 12.04
CA GLN A 111 2.96 18.27 11.13
C GLN A 111 3.82 17.79 9.97
N LYS A 112 4.77 16.89 10.24
CA LYS A 112 5.68 16.30 9.26
C LYS A 112 5.82 14.81 9.52
N ALA A 113 6.02 14.03 8.46
CA ALA A 113 6.24 12.60 8.55
C ALA A 113 7.22 12.12 7.47
N ASP A 114 7.90 11.03 7.75
CA ASP A 114 8.45 10.17 6.72
C ASP A 114 7.33 9.37 6.07
N LEU A 115 7.50 9.03 4.80
CA LEU A 115 6.50 8.33 4.01
C LEU A 115 7.09 7.01 3.49
N VAL A 116 6.34 5.93 3.61
CA VAL A 116 6.66 4.61 3.02
C VAL A 116 5.45 4.16 2.23
N THR A 117 5.63 3.79 0.97
CA THR A 117 4.49 3.52 0.09
C THR A 117 4.75 2.33 -0.83
N HIS A 118 3.69 1.64 -1.21
CA HIS A 118 3.71 0.54 -2.16
C HIS A 118 2.53 0.64 -3.11
N ASP A 119 2.72 0.31 -4.39
CA ASP A 119 1.71 0.21 -5.44
C ASP A 119 0.83 1.48 -5.55
N ILE A 120 -0.49 1.41 -5.42
CA ILE A 120 -1.39 2.58 -5.40
C ILE A 120 -0.96 3.60 -4.32
N GLY A 121 -0.41 3.12 -3.21
CA GLY A 121 0.18 3.98 -2.20
C GLY A 121 1.26 4.91 -2.72
N ASN A 122 2.08 4.48 -3.72
CA ASN A 122 3.07 5.36 -4.38
C ASN A 122 2.38 6.52 -5.11
N MET A 123 1.27 6.23 -5.75
CA MET A 123 0.51 7.22 -6.53
C MET A 123 -0.13 8.27 -5.60
N VAL A 124 -0.69 7.82 -4.47
CA VAL A 124 -1.20 8.71 -3.41
C VAL A 124 -0.06 9.47 -2.74
N GLY A 125 1.07 8.81 -2.48
CA GLY A 125 2.27 9.39 -1.90
C GLY A 125 2.86 10.50 -2.75
N TYR A 126 2.92 10.32 -4.07
CA TYR A 126 3.35 11.38 -4.98
C TYR A 126 2.41 12.59 -4.94
N ALA A 127 1.11 12.36 -5.04
CA ALA A 127 0.13 13.42 -4.94
C ALA A 127 0.17 14.15 -3.58
N LEU A 128 0.45 13.43 -2.48
CA LEU A 128 0.63 14.01 -1.15
C LEU A 128 1.89 14.90 -1.09
N ALA A 129 3.03 14.37 -1.51
CA ALA A 129 4.29 15.10 -1.51
C ALA A 129 4.26 16.32 -2.43
N ALA A 130 3.59 16.22 -3.59
CA ALA A 130 3.46 17.33 -4.53
C ALA A 130 2.50 18.44 -4.05
N GLN A 131 1.42 18.09 -3.34
CA GLN A 131 0.49 19.07 -2.77
C GLN A 131 1.00 19.70 -1.47
N TYR A 132 1.75 18.94 -0.67
CA TYR A 132 2.20 19.31 0.69
C TYR A 132 3.69 19.01 0.89
N PRO A 133 4.61 19.60 0.09
CA PRO A 133 6.03 19.23 0.09
C PRO A 133 6.70 19.41 1.46
N ASP A 134 6.26 20.41 2.24
CA ASP A 134 6.81 20.68 3.57
C ASP A 134 6.39 19.67 4.63
N ARG A 135 5.44 18.80 4.32
CA ARG A 135 4.90 17.79 5.24
C ARG A 135 5.62 16.45 5.16
N ILE A 136 6.41 16.21 4.11
CA ILE A 136 7.12 14.95 3.89
C ILE A 136 8.62 15.19 4.03
N THR A 137 9.24 14.51 5.00
CA THR A 137 10.67 14.64 5.30
C THR A 137 11.54 13.72 4.46
N ARG A 138 11.08 12.49 4.23
CA ARG A 138 11.71 11.44 3.39
C ARG A 138 10.62 10.59 2.79
N TRP A 139 10.92 9.92 1.68
CA TRP A 139 9.95 9.04 1.05
C TRP A 139 10.60 7.75 0.52
N ALA A 140 10.22 6.59 1.05
CA ALA A 140 10.52 5.28 0.50
C ALA A 140 9.37 4.83 -0.41
N VAL A 141 9.66 4.71 -1.71
CA VAL A 141 8.73 4.34 -2.79
C VAL A 141 9.02 2.91 -3.22
N ILE A 142 8.02 2.04 -3.19
CA ILE A 142 8.20 0.61 -3.44
C ILE A 142 7.38 0.16 -4.64
N ASP A 143 8.05 -0.30 -5.67
CA ASP A 143 7.64 -1.17 -6.79
C ASP A 143 6.30 -0.85 -7.47
N ALA A 144 6.08 0.39 -7.91
CA ALA A 144 4.97 0.73 -8.80
C ALA A 144 5.22 2.04 -9.56
N PRO A 145 4.62 2.19 -10.76
CA PRO A 145 4.76 3.39 -11.57
C PRO A 145 3.90 4.54 -11.04
N LEU A 146 4.11 5.72 -11.60
CA LEU A 146 3.24 6.88 -11.39
C LEU A 146 2.46 7.17 -12.69
N PRO A 147 1.12 7.24 -12.66
CA PRO A 147 0.33 7.56 -13.84
C PRO A 147 0.83 8.83 -14.55
N GLY A 148 1.09 8.71 -15.84
CA GLY A 148 1.53 9.83 -16.69
C GLY A 148 2.98 10.28 -16.51
N ILE A 149 3.78 9.61 -15.68
CA ILE A 149 5.21 9.87 -15.46
C ILE A 149 6.03 8.72 -16.02
N GLY A 150 7.19 9.03 -16.60
CA GLY A 150 8.06 8.04 -17.23
C GLY A 150 7.41 7.32 -18.40
N PRO A 151 7.67 6.02 -18.59
CA PRO A 151 7.17 5.25 -19.73
C PRO A 151 5.73 4.78 -19.52
N TRP A 152 4.85 5.64 -19.00
CA TRP A 152 3.47 5.31 -18.63
C TRP A 152 2.67 4.69 -19.79
N ASP A 153 2.80 5.24 -20.99
CA ASP A 153 2.05 4.75 -22.16
C ASP A 153 2.50 3.32 -22.56
N GLU A 154 3.75 2.97 -22.35
CA GLU A 154 4.27 1.61 -22.57
C GLU A 154 3.81 0.66 -21.46
N ILE A 155 3.78 1.14 -20.21
CA ILE A 155 3.25 0.37 -19.06
C ILE A 155 1.78 0.00 -19.30
N LEU A 156 0.97 0.92 -19.81
CA LEU A 156 -0.45 0.65 -20.13
C LEU A 156 -0.66 -0.39 -21.23
N LYS A 157 0.34 -0.64 -22.08
CA LYS A 157 0.29 -1.66 -23.14
C LYS A 157 0.73 -3.04 -22.65
N SER A 158 1.31 -3.14 -21.44
CA SER A 158 1.79 -4.40 -20.89
C SER A 158 0.64 -5.39 -20.69
N PRO A 159 0.70 -6.60 -21.30
CA PRO A 159 -0.33 -7.63 -21.08
C PRO A 159 -0.42 -8.07 -19.62
N LEU A 160 0.66 -7.96 -18.84
CA LEU A 160 0.71 -8.30 -17.43
C LEU A 160 -0.13 -7.32 -16.59
N LEU A 161 -0.23 -6.05 -17.04
CA LEU A 161 -0.93 -4.98 -16.34
C LEU A 161 -2.32 -4.68 -16.95
N TRP A 162 -2.95 -5.67 -17.61
CA TRP A 162 -4.27 -5.52 -18.24
C TRP A 162 -5.34 -4.96 -17.29
N HIS A 163 -5.20 -5.21 -15.99
CA HIS A 163 -6.13 -4.74 -14.96
C HIS A 163 -6.19 -3.22 -14.83
N PHE A 164 -5.18 -2.48 -15.28
CA PHE A 164 -5.23 -1.02 -15.35
C PHE A 164 -6.34 -0.52 -16.27
N ASN A 165 -6.76 -1.37 -17.23
CA ASN A 165 -7.86 -1.10 -18.16
C ASN A 165 -9.13 -1.94 -17.86
N PHE A 166 -9.10 -2.80 -16.83
CA PHE A 166 -10.23 -3.62 -16.43
C PHE A 166 -11.20 -2.81 -15.54
N ARG A 167 -12.03 -2.03 -16.21
CA ARG A 167 -12.96 -1.06 -15.60
C ARG A 167 -14.25 -0.96 -16.42
N GLY A 168 -15.27 -0.36 -15.83
CA GLY A 168 -16.57 -0.15 -16.49
C GLY A 168 -17.73 -0.78 -15.71
N PRO A 169 -18.99 -0.59 -16.14
CA PRO A 169 -20.16 -0.90 -15.33
C PRO A 169 -20.39 -2.39 -15.05
N ASP A 170 -19.80 -3.28 -15.83
CA ASP A 170 -20.02 -4.72 -15.71
C ASP A 170 -18.89 -5.47 -14.99
N VAL A 171 -17.76 -4.82 -14.68
CA VAL A 171 -16.63 -5.51 -14.04
C VAL A 171 -17.00 -6.05 -12.64
N ASP A 172 -17.81 -5.32 -11.89
CA ASP A 172 -18.32 -5.76 -10.59
C ASP A 172 -19.10 -7.07 -10.73
N ARG A 173 -19.96 -7.18 -11.75
CA ARG A 173 -20.77 -8.37 -12.04
C ARG A 173 -19.92 -9.57 -12.44
N LEU A 174 -18.83 -9.34 -13.17
CA LEU A 174 -17.91 -10.39 -13.60
C LEU A 174 -17.13 -10.97 -12.41
N VAL A 175 -16.76 -10.14 -11.43
CA VAL A 175 -15.92 -10.54 -10.29
C VAL A 175 -16.73 -10.93 -9.06
N LYS A 176 -17.98 -10.48 -8.93
CA LYS A 176 -18.84 -10.76 -7.77
C LYS A 176 -18.93 -12.26 -7.48
N GLY A 177 -18.56 -12.65 -6.24
CA GLY A 177 -18.46 -14.04 -5.78
C GLY A 177 -17.25 -14.79 -6.33
N ARG A 178 -16.32 -14.10 -7.02
CA ARG A 178 -15.08 -14.63 -7.57
C ARG A 178 -13.86 -13.78 -7.15
N GLU A 179 -14.01 -12.96 -6.13
CA GLU A 179 -12.98 -12.01 -5.65
C GLU A 179 -11.67 -12.74 -5.37
N ARG A 180 -11.74 -13.93 -4.74
CA ARG A 180 -10.57 -14.76 -4.47
C ARG A 180 -9.87 -15.19 -5.77
N ILE A 181 -10.63 -15.61 -6.79
CA ILE A 181 -10.05 -16.02 -8.08
C ILE A 181 -9.39 -14.83 -8.77
N TYR A 182 -10.04 -13.68 -8.73
CA TYR A 182 -9.51 -12.45 -9.30
C TYR A 182 -8.21 -12.01 -8.61
N LEU A 183 -8.15 -12.03 -7.28
CA LEU A 183 -6.98 -11.65 -6.50
C LEU A 183 -5.85 -12.69 -6.61
N ASP A 184 -6.16 -13.99 -6.64
CA ASP A 184 -5.15 -15.05 -6.82
C ASP A 184 -4.31 -14.85 -8.09
N ARG A 185 -4.88 -14.28 -9.14
CA ARG A 185 -4.15 -13.93 -10.36
C ARG A 185 -3.00 -12.99 -10.05
N PHE A 186 -3.21 -11.93 -9.28
CA PHE A 186 -2.17 -10.96 -8.94
C PHE A 186 -1.09 -11.59 -8.07
N TRP A 187 -1.51 -12.32 -7.03
CA TRP A 187 -0.57 -12.99 -6.13
C TRP A 187 0.23 -14.10 -6.82
N ASN A 188 -0.31 -14.72 -7.87
CA ASN A 188 0.40 -15.75 -8.62
C ASN A 188 1.31 -15.16 -9.71
N GLU A 189 0.84 -14.18 -10.47
CA GLU A 189 1.54 -13.72 -11.67
C GLU A 189 2.55 -12.60 -11.40
N LEU A 190 2.33 -11.81 -10.34
CA LEU A 190 3.21 -10.70 -10.00
C LEU A 190 4.25 -11.05 -8.91
N SER A 191 4.24 -12.27 -8.37
CA SER A 191 5.25 -12.75 -7.42
C SER A 191 6.44 -13.40 -8.11
N ALA A 192 7.63 -13.27 -7.53
CA ALA A 192 8.76 -14.16 -7.83
C ALA A 192 8.56 -15.53 -7.19
N ASN A 193 7.94 -15.57 -6.00
CA ASN A 193 7.58 -16.78 -5.28
C ASN A 193 6.12 -16.69 -4.77
N PRO A 194 5.13 -17.17 -5.54
CA PRO A 194 3.72 -17.10 -5.13
C PRO A 194 3.39 -17.81 -3.80
N LYS A 195 4.25 -18.71 -3.33
CA LYS A 195 4.07 -19.42 -2.06
C LYS A 195 4.38 -18.55 -0.84
N ALA A 196 5.07 -17.42 -1.03
CA ALA A 196 5.34 -16.47 0.04
C ALA A 196 4.03 -15.81 0.55
N ILE A 197 3.03 -15.67 -0.32
CA ILE A 197 1.68 -15.23 0.05
C ILE A 197 0.88 -16.49 0.36
N ASP A 198 0.88 -16.90 1.60
CA ASP A 198 0.28 -18.14 2.06
C ASP A 198 -1.27 -18.12 2.00
N GLU A 199 -1.88 -19.27 2.20
CA GLU A 199 -3.33 -19.43 2.10
C GLU A 199 -4.10 -18.63 3.18
N ALA A 200 -3.51 -18.42 4.34
CA ALA A 200 -4.15 -17.62 5.40
C ALA A 200 -4.19 -16.14 5.01
N THR A 201 -3.09 -15.61 4.49
CA THR A 201 -2.96 -14.25 3.95
C THR A 201 -3.92 -14.02 2.78
N ARG A 202 -3.96 -14.95 1.82
CA ARG A 202 -4.87 -14.87 0.66
C ARG A 202 -6.35 -14.88 1.07
N ARG A 203 -6.74 -15.71 2.03
CA ARG A 203 -8.10 -15.72 2.57
C ARG A 203 -8.45 -14.44 3.31
N HIS A 204 -7.51 -13.89 4.06
CA HIS A 204 -7.71 -12.64 4.79
C HIS A 204 -8.02 -11.50 3.82
N TYR A 205 -7.16 -11.23 2.84
CA TYR A 205 -7.38 -10.17 1.87
C TYR A 205 -8.63 -10.41 1.02
N ALA A 206 -8.83 -11.64 0.51
CA ALA A 206 -10.03 -11.96 -0.27
C ALA A 206 -11.33 -11.72 0.52
N LYS A 207 -11.36 -12.01 1.83
CA LYS A 207 -12.50 -11.72 2.71
C LYS A 207 -12.77 -10.22 2.82
N ILE A 208 -11.74 -9.40 2.90
CA ILE A 208 -11.88 -7.94 2.95
C ILE A 208 -12.42 -7.41 1.62
N TYR A 209 -11.84 -7.84 0.50
CA TYR A 209 -12.28 -7.42 -0.83
C TYR A 209 -13.65 -7.97 -1.25
N ALA A 210 -14.14 -9.04 -0.61
CA ALA A 210 -15.50 -9.56 -0.80
C ALA A 210 -16.58 -8.79 -0.02
N ARG A 211 -16.21 -7.78 0.77
CA ARG A 211 -17.18 -6.91 1.46
C ARG A 211 -18.01 -6.13 0.43
N PRO A 212 -19.31 -5.87 0.71
CA PRO A 212 -20.16 -5.10 -0.19
C PRO A 212 -19.54 -3.76 -0.56
N GLY A 213 -19.37 -3.49 -1.86
CA GLY A 213 -18.78 -2.26 -2.40
C GLY A 213 -17.26 -2.26 -2.51
N ALA A 214 -16.53 -3.19 -1.88
CA ALA A 214 -15.06 -3.18 -1.84
C ALA A 214 -14.45 -3.35 -3.25
N MET A 215 -14.92 -4.30 -4.06
CA MET A 215 -14.42 -4.49 -5.42
C MET A 215 -14.82 -3.33 -6.35
N HIS A 216 -16.01 -2.76 -6.19
CA HIS A 216 -16.41 -1.56 -6.93
C HIS A 216 -15.44 -0.41 -6.65
N ALA A 217 -15.17 -0.13 -5.37
CA ALA A 217 -14.20 0.88 -4.96
C ALA A 217 -12.78 0.59 -5.51
N ALA A 218 -12.36 -0.68 -5.47
CA ALA A 218 -11.08 -1.12 -6.01
C ALA A 218 -10.95 -0.87 -7.53
N PHE A 219 -12.00 -1.15 -8.32
CA PHE A 219 -12.00 -0.84 -9.75
C PHE A 219 -11.99 0.66 -10.04
N ASN A 220 -12.62 1.46 -9.18
CA ASN A 220 -12.58 2.92 -9.29
C ASN A 220 -11.18 3.51 -9.03
N GLN A 221 -10.29 2.81 -8.30
CA GLN A 221 -8.88 3.17 -8.19
C GLN A 221 -8.20 3.22 -9.57
N PHE A 222 -8.43 2.18 -10.40
CA PHE A 222 -7.88 2.09 -11.75
C PHE A 222 -8.61 3.01 -12.73
N ALA A 223 -9.92 3.20 -12.56
CA ALA A 223 -10.70 4.11 -13.40
C ALA A 223 -10.21 5.57 -13.30
N ALA A 224 -9.62 5.95 -12.17
CA ALA A 224 -9.07 7.28 -11.94
C ALA A 224 -7.71 7.55 -12.64
N PHE A 225 -7.01 6.56 -13.16
CA PHE A 225 -5.65 6.70 -13.68
C PHE A 225 -5.48 7.75 -14.78
N SER A 226 -6.50 7.98 -15.60
CA SER A 226 -6.44 9.04 -16.62
C SER A 226 -6.45 10.44 -15.98
N GLN A 227 -7.23 10.65 -14.92
CA GLN A 227 -7.23 11.88 -14.14
C GLN A 227 -5.90 12.02 -13.38
N ASP A 228 -5.44 10.94 -12.75
CA ASP A 228 -4.16 10.92 -12.02
C ASP A 228 -2.99 11.29 -12.92
N ALA A 229 -2.97 10.79 -14.17
CA ALA A 229 -1.94 11.15 -15.15
C ALA A 229 -1.96 12.65 -15.50
N SER A 230 -3.13 13.25 -15.61
CA SER A 230 -3.28 14.69 -15.84
C SER A 230 -2.80 15.52 -14.64
N ASP A 231 -3.21 15.11 -13.43
CA ASP A 231 -2.82 15.78 -12.19
C ASP A 231 -1.31 15.66 -11.95
N ASN A 232 -0.73 14.49 -12.17
CA ASN A 232 0.70 14.24 -12.01
C ASN A 232 1.55 15.09 -12.98
N LYS A 233 1.14 15.23 -14.25
CA LYS A 233 1.78 16.16 -15.20
C LYS A 233 1.72 17.60 -14.70
N THR A 234 0.59 17.99 -14.12
CA THR A 234 0.42 19.32 -13.51
C THR A 234 1.33 19.51 -12.31
N PHE A 235 1.47 18.48 -11.44
CA PHE A 235 2.40 18.54 -10.31
C PHE A 235 3.86 18.62 -10.79
N ALA A 236 4.26 17.78 -11.72
CA ALA A 236 5.62 17.76 -12.27
C ALA A 236 6.01 19.07 -12.94
N SER A 237 5.06 19.79 -13.57
CA SER A 237 5.31 21.08 -14.19
C SER A 237 5.66 22.21 -13.19
N LYS A 238 5.35 22.03 -11.91
CA LYS A 238 5.69 22.97 -10.83
C LYS A 238 7.10 22.78 -10.28
N GLY A 239 7.78 21.72 -10.67
CA GLY A 239 9.12 21.36 -10.23
C GLY A 239 9.20 19.99 -9.58
N LYS A 240 10.44 19.52 -9.39
CA LYS A 240 10.70 18.22 -8.77
C LYS A 240 10.69 18.30 -7.24
N LEU A 241 10.32 17.19 -6.61
CA LEU A 241 10.42 16.99 -5.17
C LEU A 241 11.89 17.04 -4.73
N THR A 242 12.18 17.68 -3.60
CA THR A 242 13.54 17.91 -3.12
C THR A 242 13.92 17.06 -1.91
N MET A 243 12.93 16.47 -1.20
CA MET A 243 13.22 15.57 -0.09
C MET A 243 13.96 14.32 -0.58
N PRO A 244 14.74 13.65 0.30
CA PRO A 244 15.35 12.37 -0.02
C PRO A 244 14.29 11.32 -0.38
N ILE A 245 14.53 10.57 -1.47
CA ILE A 245 13.65 9.50 -1.96
C ILE A 245 14.47 8.22 -2.09
N LEU A 246 14.03 7.14 -1.44
CA LEU A 246 14.50 5.79 -1.71
C LEU A 246 13.51 5.12 -2.66
N ALA A 247 13.97 4.72 -3.85
CA ALA A 247 13.15 4.04 -4.84
C ALA A 247 13.55 2.56 -4.92
N LEU A 248 12.75 1.69 -4.29
CA LEU A 248 12.97 0.25 -4.25
C LEU A 248 12.14 -0.45 -5.32
N GLY A 249 12.81 -1.15 -6.24
CA GLY A 249 12.15 -2.03 -7.21
C GLY A 249 12.35 -3.50 -6.83
N ALA A 250 11.35 -4.33 -7.09
CA ALA A 250 11.48 -5.77 -6.99
C ALA A 250 12.25 -6.32 -8.18
N GLU A 251 13.15 -7.28 -7.97
CA GLU A 251 14.01 -7.85 -9.03
C GLU A 251 13.20 -8.36 -10.24
N LYS A 252 12.04 -8.97 -10.01
CA LYS A 252 11.17 -9.56 -11.05
C LYS A 252 9.99 -8.66 -11.43
N SER A 253 10.03 -7.38 -11.05
CA SER A 253 9.01 -6.39 -11.38
C SER A 253 9.68 -5.12 -11.92
N PHE A 254 9.53 -3.96 -11.26
CA PHE A 254 10.10 -2.70 -11.76
C PHE A 254 11.62 -2.62 -11.65
N GLY A 255 12.27 -3.32 -10.73
CA GLY A 255 13.73 -3.37 -10.61
C GLY A 255 14.36 -1.98 -10.60
N ALA A 256 15.37 -1.77 -11.46
CA ALA A 256 16.05 -0.47 -11.59
C ALA A 256 15.15 0.64 -12.16
N GLN A 257 14.10 0.29 -12.93
CA GLN A 257 13.18 1.24 -13.54
C GLN A 257 12.42 2.05 -12.48
N GLN A 258 12.22 1.51 -11.28
CA GLN A 258 11.60 2.24 -10.19
C GLN A 258 12.36 3.55 -9.89
N ALA A 259 13.68 3.49 -9.82
CA ALA A 259 14.48 4.68 -9.57
C ALA A 259 14.52 5.64 -10.79
N GLU A 260 14.48 5.12 -12.01
CA GLU A 260 14.40 5.93 -13.22
C GLU A 260 13.12 6.76 -13.26
N ILE A 261 11.96 6.15 -13.00
CA ILE A 261 10.67 6.84 -12.90
C ILE A 261 10.73 7.92 -11.81
N MET A 262 11.26 7.62 -10.64
CA MET A 262 11.30 8.58 -9.55
C MET A 262 12.25 9.76 -9.80
N ARG A 263 13.31 9.59 -10.58
CA ARG A 263 14.20 10.70 -11.00
C ARG A 263 13.53 11.71 -11.92
N GLU A 264 12.42 11.36 -12.55
CA GLU A 264 11.65 12.33 -13.33
C GLU A 264 10.93 13.34 -12.44
N VAL A 265 10.56 12.94 -11.22
CA VAL A 265 9.78 13.76 -10.28
C VAL A 265 10.53 14.13 -8.99
N GLY A 266 11.74 13.64 -8.78
CA GLY A 266 12.58 13.91 -7.62
C GLY A 266 14.01 14.30 -8.00
N THR A 267 14.66 15.16 -7.20
CA THR A 267 16.06 15.58 -7.39
C THR A 267 17.05 14.74 -6.59
N ASN A 268 16.62 14.14 -5.49
CA ASN A 268 17.46 13.39 -4.57
C ASN A 268 16.93 11.94 -4.45
N VAL A 269 17.24 11.11 -5.46
CA VAL A 269 16.71 9.75 -5.59
C VAL A 269 17.83 8.71 -5.50
N GLU A 270 17.79 7.92 -4.44
CA GLU A 270 18.58 6.70 -4.26
C GLU A 270 17.77 5.52 -4.78
N GLY A 271 18.37 4.67 -5.63
CA GLY A 271 17.75 3.45 -6.15
C GLY A 271 18.21 2.22 -5.40
N GLY A 272 17.31 1.24 -5.22
CA GLY A 272 17.62 -0.08 -4.67
C GLY A 272 16.79 -1.17 -5.36
N ILE A 273 17.30 -2.39 -5.33
CA ILE A 273 16.60 -3.58 -5.83
C ILE A 273 16.54 -4.61 -4.71
N ILE A 274 15.34 -5.13 -4.45
CA ILE A 274 15.15 -6.25 -3.54
C ILE A 274 15.27 -7.54 -4.34
N ALA A 275 16.32 -8.29 -4.07
CA ALA A 275 16.59 -9.55 -4.75
C ALA A 275 15.55 -10.63 -4.41
N ASN A 276 15.33 -11.57 -5.33
CA ASN A 276 14.40 -12.69 -5.18
C ASN A 276 12.96 -12.26 -4.83
N SER A 277 12.52 -11.09 -5.27
CA SER A 277 11.17 -10.60 -5.08
C SER A 277 10.47 -10.27 -6.39
N GLY A 278 9.17 -10.45 -6.40
CA GLY A 278 8.22 -9.84 -7.32
C GLY A 278 7.58 -8.63 -6.68
N HIS A 279 6.40 -8.25 -7.18
CA HIS A 279 5.68 -7.06 -6.73
C HIS A 279 5.37 -7.04 -5.21
N TRP A 280 5.14 -8.20 -4.60
CA TRP A 280 4.73 -8.36 -3.20
C TRP A 280 5.95 -8.39 -2.26
N ILE A 281 6.76 -7.34 -2.32
CA ILE A 281 8.08 -7.25 -1.67
C ILE A 281 8.00 -7.54 -0.16
N MET A 282 6.95 -7.02 0.52
CA MET A 282 6.80 -7.21 1.97
C MET A 282 6.47 -8.64 2.37
N GLU A 283 5.78 -9.39 1.51
CA GLU A 283 5.44 -10.79 1.71
C GLU A 283 6.58 -11.70 1.28
N GLU A 284 7.26 -11.37 0.18
CA GLU A 284 8.30 -12.22 -0.41
C GLU A 284 9.66 -12.04 0.28
N GLN A 285 10.02 -10.81 0.63
CA GLN A 285 11.32 -10.46 1.22
C GLN A 285 11.18 -9.45 2.38
N PRO A 286 10.42 -9.77 3.44
CA PRO A 286 10.12 -8.83 4.52
C PRO A 286 11.39 -8.30 5.21
N ASP A 287 12.35 -9.17 5.53
CA ASP A 287 13.56 -8.77 6.27
C ASP A 287 14.45 -7.82 5.46
N ALA A 288 14.64 -8.12 4.17
CA ALA A 288 15.43 -7.27 3.27
C ALA A 288 14.75 -5.91 3.07
N THR A 289 13.43 -5.90 2.91
CA THR A 289 12.64 -4.68 2.72
C THR A 289 12.65 -3.83 4.00
N VAL A 290 12.39 -4.43 5.15
CA VAL A 290 12.46 -3.76 6.46
C VAL A 290 13.83 -3.14 6.68
N LYS A 291 14.91 -3.89 6.40
CA LYS A 291 16.27 -3.37 6.53
C LYS A 291 16.51 -2.17 5.62
N ALA A 292 16.17 -2.27 4.34
CA ALA A 292 16.40 -1.20 3.37
C ALA A 292 15.65 0.09 3.74
N VAL A 293 14.38 -0.03 4.13
CA VAL A 293 13.56 1.11 4.54
C VAL A 293 14.10 1.71 5.84
N ARG A 294 14.41 0.89 6.85
CA ARG A 294 14.95 1.38 8.13
C ARG A 294 16.28 2.09 7.95
N ASP A 295 17.22 1.50 7.24
CA ASP A 295 18.53 2.12 6.96
C ASP A 295 18.37 3.49 6.27
N PHE A 296 17.39 3.63 5.38
CA PHE A 296 17.10 4.90 4.73
C PHE A 296 16.49 5.95 5.67
N LEU A 297 15.55 5.57 6.53
CA LEU A 297 14.91 6.48 7.47
C LEU A 297 15.89 6.96 8.57
N GLU A 298 16.89 6.17 8.91
CA GLU A 298 17.92 6.51 9.92
C GLU A 298 19.08 7.37 9.36
N LYS A 299 19.20 7.55 8.03
CA LYS A 299 20.21 8.43 7.43
C LYS A 299 19.99 9.87 7.93
N ARG A 300 21.05 10.46 8.51
CA ARG A 300 21.06 11.86 8.98
C ARG A 300 21.38 12.83 7.86
#